data_5762e7e2caea7bece41fcca07d807bcc
#
_entry.id   5762e7e2caea7bece41fcca07d807bcc
#
_cell.length_a   1.000
_cell.length_b   1.000
_cell.length_c   1.000
_cell.angle_alpha   90.00
_cell.angle_beta   90.00
_cell.angle_gamma   90.00
#
_symmetry.space_group_name_H-M   'P 1'
#
loop_
_entity.id
_entity.type
_entity.pdbx_description
1 polymer ?
#
loop_
_entity_poly.entity_id
_entity_poly.type
_entity_poly.pdbx_seq_one_letter_code
_entity_poly.pdbx_strand_id
1 'polypeptide(L)' 'MKTISELEAIEIFGDNLRDLMEDVRINQSELAKESQLTQCTISKYLNKQRMPSMKAIVNLCYALNCDYNDLLPDYYLVR' A
#
# COMPACT_ATOMS: atom_id res chain seq x y z
N MET A 1 -11.81 -16.72 3.94
CA MET A 1 -11.40 -15.33 3.81
C MET A 1 -12.23 -14.43 4.69
N LYS A 2 -11.63 -13.38 5.17
CA LYS A 2 -12.26 -12.48 6.12
C LYS A 2 -12.68 -11.18 5.43
N THR A 3 -13.91 -10.72 5.70
CA THR A 3 -14.33 -9.41 5.21
C THR A 3 -13.90 -8.33 6.21
N ILE A 4 -13.53 -7.16 5.69
CA ILE A 4 -13.09 -6.04 6.51
C ILE A 4 -13.76 -4.75 6.03
N SER A 5 -13.85 -3.78 6.91
CA SER A 5 -14.32 -2.46 6.54
C SER A 5 -13.25 -1.72 5.75
N GLU A 6 -13.66 -0.64 5.08
CA GLU A 6 -12.71 0.20 4.34
C GLU A 6 -11.65 0.80 5.27
N LEU A 7 -12.06 1.23 6.48
CA LEU A 7 -11.10 1.77 7.45
C LEU A 7 -10.07 0.74 7.89
N GLU A 8 -10.51 -0.49 8.13
CA GLU A 8 -9.58 -1.57 8.48
C GLU A 8 -8.62 -1.86 7.31
N ALA A 9 -9.13 -1.84 6.08
CA ALA A 9 -8.30 -2.07 4.89
C ALA A 9 -7.23 -0.99 4.76
N ILE A 10 -7.58 0.27 5.01
CA ILE A 10 -6.63 1.39 4.96
C ILE A 10 -5.52 1.20 6.01
N GLU A 11 -5.88 0.78 7.22
CA GLU A 11 -4.90 0.52 8.28
C GLU A 11 -3.97 -0.63 7.93
N ILE A 12 -4.52 -1.74 7.46
CA ILE A 12 -3.73 -2.92 7.07
C ILE A 12 -2.80 -2.56 5.92
N PHE A 13 -3.32 -1.88 4.91
CA PHE A 13 -2.52 -1.47 3.76
C PHE A 13 -1.36 -0.55 4.18
N GLY A 14 -1.64 0.44 5.01
CA GLY A 14 -0.60 1.37 5.48
C GLY A 14 0.50 0.68 6.26
N ASP A 15 0.14 -0.25 7.14
CA ASP A 15 1.11 -1.00 7.93
C ASP A 15 1.94 -1.93 7.04
N ASN A 16 1.29 -2.64 6.11
CA ASN A 16 1.99 -3.54 5.20
C ASN A 16 2.92 -2.76 4.26
N LEU A 17 2.48 -1.62 3.79
CA LEU A 17 3.32 -0.77 2.93
C LEU A 17 4.57 -0.33 3.68
N ARG A 18 4.43 0.09 4.93
CA ARG A 18 5.57 0.47 5.76
C ARG A 18 6.54 -0.69 5.93
N ASP A 19 6.03 -1.87 6.25
CA ASP A 19 6.86 -3.05 6.46
C ASP A 19 7.62 -3.43 5.19
N LEU A 20 6.96 -3.39 4.04
CA LEU A 20 7.61 -3.69 2.76
C LEU A 20 8.69 -2.66 2.42
N MET A 21 8.42 -1.39 2.69
CA MET A 21 9.41 -0.34 2.48
C MET A 21 10.66 -0.56 3.35
N GLU A 22 10.46 -0.96 4.60
CA GLU A 22 11.57 -1.26 5.50
C GLU A 22 12.36 -2.47 5.03
N ASP A 23 11.65 -3.52 4.58
CA ASP A 23 12.29 -4.75 4.10
C ASP A 23 13.20 -4.49 2.89
N VAL A 24 12.76 -3.66 1.96
CA VAL A 24 13.55 -3.35 0.76
C VAL A 24 14.42 -2.10 0.94
N ARG A 25 14.33 -1.45 2.07
CA ARG A 25 15.13 -0.27 2.43
C ARG A 25 14.95 0.87 1.42
N ILE A 26 13.70 1.18 1.12
CA ILE A 26 13.35 2.26 0.22
C ILE A 26 12.64 3.37 1.02
N ASN A 27 12.97 4.63 0.75
CA ASN A 27 12.29 5.76 1.39
C ASN A 27 11.11 6.23 0.54
N GLN A 28 10.33 7.18 1.07
CA GLN A 28 9.12 7.68 0.40
C GLN A 28 9.43 8.32 -0.95
N SER A 29 10.50 9.08 -1.03
CA SER A 29 10.90 9.78 -2.25
C SER A 29 11.26 8.76 -3.34
N GLU A 30 12.05 7.76 -2.99
CA GLU A 30 12.44 6.70 -3.91
C GLU A 30 11.24 5.88 -4.37
N LEU A 31 10.36 5.52 -3.45
CA LEU A 31 9.17 4.75 -3.78
C LEU A 31 8.24 5.54 -4.70
N ALA A 32 8.06 6.82 -4.44
CA ALA A 32 7.25 7.68 -5.29
C ALA A 32 7.77 7.66 -6.73
N LYS A 33 9.07 7.79 -6.89
CA LYS A 33 9.71 7.77 -8.20
C LYS A 33 9.54 6.42 -8.90
N GLU A 34 9.79 5.32 -8.19
CA GLU A 34 9.73 3.98 -8.75
C GLU A 34 8.29 3.58 -9.11
N SER A 35 7.32 4.00 -8.32
CA SER A 35 5.91 3.67 -8.51
C SER A 35 5.17 4.66 -9.40
N GLN A 36 5.84 5.75 -9.81
CA GLN A 36 5.21 6.84 -10.59
C GLN A 36 4.06 7.50 -9.83
N LEU A 37 4.11 7.48 -8.51
CA LEU A 37 3.19 8.19 -7.64
C LEU A 37 3.90 9.41 -7.07
N THR A 38 3.16 10.27 -6.38
CA THR A 38 3.79 11.41 -5.69
C THR A 38 4.18 11.02 -4.28
N GLN A 39 5.18 11.70 -3.72
CA GLN A 39 5.57 11.50 -2.33
C GLN A 39 4.41 11.82 -1.39
N CYS A 40 3.62 12.84 -1.73
CA CYS A 40 2.44 13.20 -0.95
C CYS A 40 1.44 12.04 -0.89
N THR A 41 1.22 11.36 -2.00
CA THR A 41 0.33 10.20 -2.06
C THR A 41 0.86 9.06 -1.19
N ILE A 42 2.15 8.76 -1.28
CA ILE A 42 2.78 7.73 -0.44
C ILE A 42 2.62 8.08 1.04
N SER A 43 2.87 9.33 1.39
CA SER A 43 2.72 9.80 2.78
C SER A 43 1.28 9.61 3.28
N LYS A 44 0.28 9.89 2.45
CA LYS A 44 -1.13 9.69 2.82
C LYS A 44 -1.45 8.22 3.06
N TYR A 45 -0.89 7.31 2.26
CA TYR A 45 -1.06 5.88 2.49
C TYR A 45 -0.47 5.45 3.83
N LEU A 46 0.75 5.89 4.12
CA LEU A 46 1.44 5.53 5.37
C LEU A 46 0.73 6.12 6.59
N ASN A 47 0.14 7.28 6.45
CA ASN A 47 -0.61 7.94 7.54
C ASN A 47 -2.08 7.50 7.59
N LYS A 48 -2.46 6.51 6.78
CA LYS A 48 -3.79 5.92 6.79
C LYS A 48 -4.90 6.92 6.49
N GLN A 49 -4.58 7.84 5.58
CA GLN A 49 -5.49 8.92 5.19
C GLN A 49 -6.16 8.70 3.85
N ARG A 50 -5.75 7.66 3.13
CA ARG A 50 -6.25 7.44 1.78
C ARG A 50 -6.21 5.96 1.40
N MET A 51 -7.26 5.52 0.73
CA MET A 51 -7.32 4.18 0.15
C MET A 51 -6.63 4.20 -1.21
N PRO A 52 -5.74 3.24 -1.52
CA PRO A 52 -5.11 3.21 -2.82
C PRO A 52 -6.09 2.79 -3.91
N SER A 53 -5.92 3.35 -5.11
CA SER A 53 -6.61 2.87 -6.29
C SER A 53 -6.00 1.54 -6.73
N MET A 54 -6.72 0.82 -7.60
CA MET A 54 -6.17 -0.41 -8.16
C MET A 54 -4.87 -0.15 -8.91
N LYS A 55 -4.81 0.93 -9.67
CA LYS A 55 -3.59 1.31 -10.40
C LYS A 55 -2.43 1.58 -9.44
N ALA A 56 -2.71 2.27 -8.32
CA ALA A 56 -1.68 2.53 -7.33
C ALA A 56 -1.15 1.23 -6.73
N ILE A 57 -2.02 0.28 -6.43
CA ILE A 57 -1.61 -1.03 -5.91
C ILE A 57 -0.71 -1.75 -6.91
N VAL A 58 -1.09 -1.78 -8.18
CA VAL A 58 -0.28 -2.42 -9.22
C VAL A 58 1.10 -1.76 -9.32
N ASN A 59 1.13 -0.43 -9.32
CA ASN A 59 2.39 0.30 -9.40
C ASN A 59 3.28 0.06 -8.18
N LEU A 60 2.68 0.00 -6.99
CA LEU A 60 3.43 -0.28 -5.76
C LEU A 60 3.97 -1.70 -5.74
N CYS A 61 3.18 -2.67 -6.18
CA CYS A 61 3.63 -4.06 -6.29
C CYS A 61 4.83 -4.17 -7.22
N TYR A 62 4.79 -3.48 -8.34
CA TYR A 62 5.90 -3.45 -9.28
C TYR A 62 7.15 -2.82 -8.64
N ALA A 63 6.99 -1.67 -8.00
CA ALA A 63 8.11 -0.94 -7.40
C ALA A 63 8.74 -1.69 -6.23
N LEU A 64 7.93 -2.38 -5.45
CA LEU A 64 8.39 -3.13 -4.27
C LEU A 64 8.67 -4.60 -4.56
N ASN A 65 8.44 -5.03 -5.80
CA ASN A 65 8.59 -6.42 -6.22
C ASN A 65 7.82 -7.37 -5.30
N CYS A 66 6.56 -7.06 -5.07
CA CYS A 66 5.68 -7.84 -4.20
C CYS A 66 4.36 -8.12 -4.89
N ASP A 67 3.55 -8.97 -4.26
CA ASP A 67 2.23 -9.32 -4.74
C ASP A 67 1.16 -8.50 -4.02
N TYR A 68 -0.04 -8.47 -4.60
CA TYR A 68 -1.20 -7.86 -3.96
C TYR A 68 -1.40 -8.39 -2.54
N ASN A 69 -1.21 -9.70 -2.34
CA ASN A 69 -1.40 -10.33 -1.04
C ASN A 69 -0.43 -9.84 0.03
N ASP A 70 0.70 -9.29 -0.38
CA ASP A 70 1.65 -8.70 0.57
C ASP A 70 1.14 -7.37 1.12
N LEU A 71 0.28 -6.68 0.36
CA LEU A 71 -0.31 -5.41 0.78
C LEU A 71 -1.65 -5.61 1.50
N LEU A 72 -2.51 -6.48 0.98
CA LEU A 72 -3.84 -6.77 1.54
C LEU A 72 -4.10 -8.28 1.54
N PRO A 73 -3.42 -9.03 2.40
CA PRO A 73 -3.53 -10.49 2.39
C PRO A 73 -4.88 -11.00 2.90
N ASP A 74 -5.50 -11.89 2.15
CA ASP A 74 -6.66 -12.70 2.57
C ASP A 74 -7.90 -11.93 3.06
N TYR A 75 -8.08 -10.67 2.64
CA TYR A 75 -9.22 -9.88 3.05
C TYR A 75 -10.07 -9.43 1.87
N TYR A 76 -11.37 -9.31 2.11
CA TYR A 76 -12.31 -8.69 1.18
C TYR A 76 -12.94 -7.47 1.82
N LEU A 77 -13.16 -6.44 1.03
CA LEU A 77 -13.88 -5.27 1.51
C LEU A 77 -15.35 -5.60 1.73
N VAL A 78 -15.92 -5.03 2.79
CA VAL A 78 -17.34 -5.09 3.05
C VAL A 78 -18.06 -4.22 2.01
N ARG A 79 -19.06 -4.79 1.37
CA ARG A 79 -19.83 -4.10 0.32
C ARG A 79 -21.07 -3.41 0.86
#